data_961d4514d8a2172b533cc6523ab3eda2
#
_entry.id   961d4514d8a2172b533cc6523ab3eda2
#
_cell.length_a   1.000
_cell.length_b   1.000
_cell.length_c   1.000
_cell.angle_alpha   90.00
_cell.angle_beta   90.00
_cell.angle_gamma   90.00
#
_symmetry.space_group_name_H-M   'P 1'
#
loop_
_entity.id
_entity.type
_entity.pdbx_description
1 polymer ?
#
loop_
_entity_poly.entity_id
_entity_poly.type
_entity_poly.pdbx_seq_one_letter_code
_entity_poly.pdbx_strand_id
1 'polypeptide(L)'
;MASAIVYFSRAGSNWVNDGVANIEIGNTKLLSQYIQKQIGCDLFEIKTKKTYTDEYYKATEEAKEELENNFFPELIEYPDLNKYDTIYIGHPIWWSTFPMAVAEFLRKSNLSGKTIIPFCTHEGSGVANSASDMKKYVPNGNIADYFEIRGYKCQNIEGDTKTQDNINQWLDRNKHSN
;
A
#
# COMPACT_ATOMS: atom_id res chain seq x y z
N MET A 1 -4.09 -21.75 -1.94
CA MET A 1 -3.49 -20.83 -2.94
C MET A 1 -2.41 -20.02 -2.27
N ALA A 2 -1.29 -19.78 -2.95
CA ALA A 2 -0.19 -19.01 -2.40
C ALA A 2 -0.49 -17.51 -2.51
N SER A 3 -0.20 -16.75 -1.44
CA SER A 3 -0.40 -15.32 -1.41
C SER A 3 0.87 -14.56 -1.02
N ALA A 4 0.96 -13.31 -1.45
CA ALA A 4 2.01 -12.38 -1.07
C ALA A 4 1.42 -11.00 -0.79
N ILE A 5 2.11 -10.25 0.04
CA ILE A 5 1.88 -8.81 0.22
C ILE A 5 3.02 -8.07 -0.49
N VAL A 6 2.66 -7.11 -1.32
CA VAL A 6 3.60 -6.14 -1.90
C VAL A 6 3.14 -4.75 -1.44
N TYR A 7 4.03 -3.97 -0.84
CA TYR A 7 3.65 -2.68 -0.28
C TYR A 7 4.72 -1.62 -0.46
N PHE A 8 4.28 -0.36 -0.50
CA PHE A 8 5.13 0.82 -0.36
C PHE A 8 4.85 1.52 0.97
N SER A 9 5.88 1.98 1.64
CA SER A 9 5.74 2.72 2.90
C SER A 9 6.86 3.75 3.05
N ARG A 10 6.60 4.82 3.78
CA ARG A 10 7.58 5.84 4.11
C ARG A 10 7.56 6.13 5.61
N ALA A 11 8.72 6.00 6.24
CA ALA A 11 8.98 6.44 7.61
C ALA A 11 9.42 7.92 7.63
N GLY A 12 9.87 8.40 8.76
CA GLY A 12 10.34 9.77 8.94
C GLY A 12 9.21 10.76 9.18
N SER A 13 9.38 11.99 8.72
CA SER A 13 8.39 13.06 8.90
C SER A 13 7.15 12.80 8.04
N ASN A 14 6.02 12.59 8.70
CA ASN A 14 4.74 12.27 8.08
C ASN A 14 3.61 13.11 8.69
N TRP A 15 2.51 13.28 7.96
CA TRP A 15 1.28 13.76 8.56
C TRP A 15 0.67 12.65 9.43
N VAL A 16 0.44 12.95 10.70
CA VAL A 16 -0.10 12.00 11.68
C VAL A 16 -1.24 12.67 12.42
N ASN A 17 -2.46 12.23 12.14
CA ASN A 17 -3.70 12.78 12.71
C ASN A 17 -3.86 14.29 12.48
N ASP A 18 -3.28 15.13 13.34
CA ASP A 18 -3.51 16.58 13.36
C ASP A 18 -2.30 17.42 12.91
N GLY A 19 -1.19 16.79 12.55
CA GLY A 19 0.03 17.51 12.18
C GLY A 19 1.17 16.64 11.75
N VAL A 20 2.30 17.28 11.46
CA VAL A 20 3.52 16.60 11.07
C VAL A 20 4.25 16.05 12.30
N ALA A 21 4.54 14.77 12.28
CA ALA A 21 5.32 14.09 13.30
C ALA A 21 6.29 13.08 12.67
N ASN A 22 7.33 12.73 13.39
CA ASN A 22 8.28 11.71 12.96
C ASN A 22 7.83 10.33 13.42
N ILE A 23 7.74 9.38 12.49
CA ILE A 23 7.43 7.98 12.78
C ILE A 23 8.62 7.10 12.39
N GLU A 24 9.02 6.19 13.27
CA GLU A 24 10.15 5.29 13.02
C GLU A 24 9.84 4.25 11.94
N ILE A 25 8.60 3.77 11.92
CA ILE A 25 8.12 2.79 10.95
C ILE A 25 6.89 3.36 10.26
N GLY A 26 6.89 3.36 8.93
CA GLY A 26 5.77 3.87 8.13
C GLY A 26 4.47 3.10 8.37
N ASN A 27 3.35 3.80 8.31
CA ASN A 27 2.03 3.27 8.61
C ASN A 27 1.66 2.06 7.75
N THR A 28 1.91 2.14 6.45
CA THR A 28 1.60 1.03 5.53
C THR A 28 2.44 -0.21 5.84
N LYS A 29 3.70 -0.03 6.27
CA LYS A 29 4.56 -1.14 6.69
C LYS A 29 4.01 -1.85 7.92
N LEU A 30 3.61 -1.11 8.95
CA LEU A 30 3.01 -1.68 10.16
C LEU A 30 1.74 -2.47 9.84
N LEU A 31 0.87 -1.91 9.01
CA LEU A 31 -0.34 -2.60 8.57
C LEU A 31 0.00 -3.87 7.77
N SER A 32 0.96 -3.81 6.87
CA SER A 32 1.42 -4.96 6.07
C SER A 32 1.98 -6.08 6.95
N GLN A 33 2.77 -5.73 7.96
CA GLN A 33 3.32 -6.69 8.91
C GLN A 33 2.23 -7.33 9.77
N TYR A 34 1.24 -6.55 10.20
CA TYR A 34 0.10 -7.09 10.93
C TYR A 34 -0.69 -8.10 10.06
N ILE A 35 -1.02 -7.72 8.82
CA ILE A 35 -1.71 -8.61 7.87
C ILE A 35 -0.89 -9.88 7.64
N GLN A 36 0.44 -9.75 7.43
CA GLN A 36 1.32 -10.90 7.26
C GLN A 36 1.23 -11.89 8.41
N LYS A 37 1.23 -11.41 9.65
CA LYS A 37 1.07 -12.28 10.84
C LYS A 37 -0.26 -13.04 10.83
N GLN A 38 -1.35 -12.42 10.35
CA GLN A 38 -2.68 -13.03 10.34
C GLN A 38 -2.83 -14.11 9.27
N ILE A 39 -2.20 -13.95 8.11
CA ILE A 39 -2.42 -14.84 6.96
C ILE A 39 -1.20 -15.72 6.61
N GLY A 40 -0.02 -15.47 7.19
CA GLY A 40 1.17 -16.30 7.01
C GLY A 40 1.72 -16.30 5.58
N CYS A 41 1.77 -15.13 4.91
CA CYS A 41 2.22 -14.98 3.52
C CYS A 41 3.61 -14.35 3.40
N ASP A 42 4.19 -14.36 2.19
CA ASP A 42 5.41 -13.63 1.88
C ASP A 42 5.16 -12.12 1.83
N LEU A 43 6.18 -11.33 2.17
CA LEU A 43 6.09 -9.87 2.29
C LEU A 43 7.23 -9.21 1.49
N PHE A 44 6.88 -8.32 0.55
CA PHE A 44 7.81 -7.57 -0.30
C PHE A 44 7.60 -6.07 -0.17
N GLU A 45 8.66 -5.34 0.10
CA GLU A 45 8.63 -3.88 0.16
C GLU A 45 9.06 -3.27 -1.17
N ILE A 46 8.23 -2.40 -1.73
CA ILE A 46 8.58 -1.60 -2.90
C ILE A 46 9.58 -0.52 -2.45
N LYS A 47 10.79 -0.56 -3.01
CA LYS A 47 11.85 0.41 -2.75
C LYS A 47 12.32 1.05 -4.03
N THR A 48 12.37 2.36 -4.05
CA THR A 48 12.89 3.14 -5.16
C THR A 48 14.40 3.29 -5.09
N LYS A 49 15.08 3.35 -6.24
CA LYS A 49 16.51 3.67 -6.29
C LYS A 49 16.80 5.09 -5.80
N LYS A 50 15.91 6.03 -6.11
CA LYS A 50 15.96 7.35 -5.49
C LYS A 50 15.46 7.27 -4.05
N THR A 51 15.98 8.10 -3.17
CA THR A 51 15.48 8.26 -1.80
C THR A 51 14.61 9.51 -1.74
N TYR A 52 13.39 9.37 -1.22
CA TYR A 52 12.55 10.54 -0.92
C TYR A 52 13.15 11.30 0.28
N THR A 53 13.01 12.62 0.27
CA THR A 53 13.44 13.44 1.40
C THR A 53 12.73 13.06 2.69
N ASP A 54 13.42 13.20 3.84
CA ASP A 54 12.80 12.96 5.15
C ASP A 54 11.86 14.10 5.56
N GLU A 55 11.97 15.28 4.95
CA GLU A 55 11.14 16.43 5.27
C GLU A 55 9.77 16.30 4.59
N TYR A 56 8.70 16.40 5.39
CA TYR A 56 7.33 16.12 4.94
C TYR A 56 6.90 16.95 3.73
N TYR A 57 7.02 18.30 3.80
CA TYR A 57 6.52 19.17 2.73
C TYR A 57 7.30 18.99 1.43
N LYS A 58 8.61 18.80 1.50
CA LYS A 58 9.40 18.49 0.30
C LYS A 58 9.05 17.14 -0.30
N ALA A 59 8.80 16.12 0.54
CA ALA A 59 8.34 14.82 0.07
C ALA A 59 6.99 14.92 -0.65
N THR A 60 6.08 15.77 -0.16
CA THR A 60 4.79 16.00 -0.84
C THR A 60 4.95 16.70 -2.18
N GLU A 61 5.89 17.64 -2.29
CA GLU A 61 6.22 18.30 -3.58
C GLU A 61 6.84 17.32 -4.57
N GLU A 62 7.83 16.52 -4.15
CA GLU A 62 8.42 15.47 -4.98
C GLU A 62 7.35 14.50 -5.51
N ALA A 63 6.44 14.05 -4.64
CA ALA A 63 5.36 13.15 -5.02
C ALA A 63 4.38 13.80 -6.02
N LYS A 64 4.09 15.09 -5.86
CA LYS A 64 3.26 15.85 -6.78
C LYS A 64 3.90 15.96 -8.16
N GLU A 65 5.17 16.33 -8.22
CA GLU A 65 5.93 16.43 -9.47
C GLU A 65 5.97 15.09 -10.21
N GLU A 66 6.17 13.98 -9.50
CA GLU A 66 6.13 12.63 -10.09
C GLU A 66 4.77 12.35 -10.73
N LEU A 67 3.68 12.65 -10.02
CA LEU A 67 2.33 12.40 -10.50
C LEU A 67 2.00 13.29 -11.72
N GLU A 68 2.26 14.58 -11.65
CA GLU A 68 1.96 15.55 -12.72
C GLU A 68 2.76 15.29 -14.00
N ASN A 69 4.00 14.81 -13.87
CA ASN A 69 4.87 14.51 -14.98
C ASN A 69 4.79 13.04 -15.46
N ASN A 70 3.93 12.22 -14.88
CA ASN A 70 3.88 10.77 -15.12
C ASN A 70 5.27 10.12 -14.99
N PHE A 71 6.02 10.56 -13.99
CA PHE A 71 7.35 10.03 -13.72
C PHE A 71 7.24 8.76 -12.87
N PHE A 72 7.76 7.65 -13.39
CA PHE A 72 7.79 6.35 -12.71
C PHE A 72 9.18 6.13 -12.12
N PRO A 73 9.36 6.25 -10.79
CA PRO A 73 10.66 6.06 -10.17
C PRO A 73 11.13 4.62 -10.32
N GLU A 74 12.39 4.44 -10.71
CA GLU A 74 12.98 3.12 -10.85
C GLU A 74 13.04 2.39 -9.50
N LEU A 75 12.62 1.13 -9.47
CA LEU A 75 12.65 0.30 -8.29
C LEU A 75 13.99 -0.43 -8.16
N ILE A 76 14.40 -0.73 -6.92
CA ILE A 76 15.62 -1.51 -6.65
C ILE A 76 15.45 -2.94 -7.18
N GLU A 77 14.26 -3.53 -6.96
CA GLU A 77 13.96 -4.90 -7.37
C GLU A 77 12.47 -5.07 -7.66
N TYR A 78 12.15 -6.11 -8.41
CA TYR A 78 10.78 -6.55 -8.68
C TYR A 78 10.65 -7.99 -8.19
N PRO A 79 9.76 -8.28 -7.23
CA PRO A 79 9.58 -9.64 -6.72
C PRO A 79 9.04 -10.57 -7.82
N ASP A 80 9.52 -11.81 -7.84
CA ASP A 80 8.92 -12.85 -8.67
C ASP A 80 7.58 -13.28 -8.06
N LEU A 81 6.50 -12.93 -8.76
CA LEU A 81 5.14 -13.20 -8.33
C LEU A 81 4.50 -14.42 -9.00
N ASN A 82 5.24 -15.19 -9.79
CA ASN A 82 4.67 -16.29 -10.59
C ASN A 82 4.00 -17.38 -9.74
N LYS A 83 4.52 -17.66 -8.55
CA LYS A 83 3.97 -18.70 -7.65
C LYS A 83 2.74 -18.28 -6.86
N TYR A 84 2.33 -17.01 -6.93
CA TYR A 84 1.22 -16.50 -6.13
C TYR A 84 -0.02 -16.28 -7.00
N ASP A 85 -1.17 -16.73 -6.48
CA ASP A 85 -2.48 -16.51 -7.11
C ASP A 85 -3.12 -15.22 -6.60
N THR A 86 -2.83 -14.86 -5.35
CA THR A 86 -3.39 -13.69 -4.67
C THR A 86 -2.29 -12.74 -4.24
N ILE A 87 -2.41 -11.47 -4.62
CA ILE A 87 -1.47 -10.40 -4.27
C ILE A 87 -2.22 -9.32 -3.49
N TYR A 88 -1.84 -9.16 -2.24
CA TYR A 88 -2.23 -8.00 -1.45
C TYR A 88 -1.34 -6.82 -1.84
N ILE A 89 -1.93 -5.65 -2.11
CA ILE A 89 -1.17 -4.44 -2.50
C ILE A 89 -1.45 -3.33 -1.51
N GLY A 90 -0.41 -2.96 -0.75
CA GLY A 90 -0.47 -1.94 0.29
C GLY A 90 0.21 -0.63 -0.11
N HIS A 91 -0.45 0.50 0.15
CA HIS A 91 0.11 1.82 -0.16
C HIS A 91 -0.48 2.94 0.70
N PRO A 92 0.25 4.05 0.90
CA PRO A 92 -0.34 5.28 1.40
C PRO A 92 -1.12 6.00 0.29
N ILE A 93 -1.96 6.96 0.66
CA ILE A 93 -2.58 7.88 -0.30
C ILE A 93 -1.72 9.13 -0.42
N TRP A 94 -1.18 9.36 -1.60
CA TRP A 94 -0.41 10.54 -1.98
C TRP A 94 -1.11 11.26 -3.14
N TRP A 95 -1.50 12.51 -2.93
CA TRP A 95 -2.22 13.29 -3.94
C TRP A 95 -3.42 12.56 -4.55
N SER A 96 -4.27 12.04 -3.66
CA SER A 96 -5.53 11.34 -3.98
C SER A 96 -5.39 9.99 -4.69
N THR A 97 -4.18 9.43 -4.77
CA THR A 97 -3.93 8.12 -5.38
C THR A 97 -2.75 7.41 -4.68
N PHE A 98 -2.30 6.28 -5.19
CA PHE A 98 -1.09 5.63 -4.70
C PHE A 98 0.18 6.32 -5.24
N PRO A 99 1.33 6.21 -4.55
CA PRO A 99 2.61 6.75 -5.02
C PRO A 99 3.01 6.21 -6.40
N MET A 100 3.71 7.01 -7.20
CA MET A 100 4.18 6.60 -8.52
C MET A 100 5.14 5.40 -8.48
N ALA A 101 5.78 5.12 -7.34
CA ALA A 101 6.52 3.87 -7.10
C ALA A 101 5.61 2.64 -7.16
N VAL A 102 4.39 2.74 -6.64
CA VAL A 102 3.39 1.67 -6.76
C VAL A 102 2.90 1.54 -8.20
N ALA A 103 2.66 2.66 -8.89
CA ALA A 103 2.32 2.65 -10.31
C ALA A 103 3.42 1.96 -11.15
N GLU A 104 4.70 2.23 -10.86
CA GLU A 104 5.83 1.56 -11.52
C GLU A 104 5.81 0.05 -11.28
N PHE A 105 5.60 -0.38 -10.04
CA PHE A 105 5.45 -1.80 -9.72
C PHE A 105 4.30 -2.44 -10.51
N LEU A 106 3.11 -1.82 -10.50
CA LEU A 106 1.92 -2.35 -11.16
C LEU A 106 2.12 -2.51 -12.68
N ARG A 107 2.70 -1.49 -13.34
CA ARG A 107 2.88 -1.52 -14.80
C ARG A 107 3.96 -2.50 -15.27
N LYS A 108 4.92 -2.85 -14.40
CA LYS A 108 6.04 -3.76 -14.72
C LYS A 108 5.79 -5.21 -14.30
N SER A 109 4.85 -5.43 -13.38
CA SER A 109 4.56 -6.76 -12.85
C SER A 109 3.49 -7.47 -13.70
N ASN A 110 3.65 -8.79 -13.89
CA ASN A 110 2.61 -9.60 -14.52
C ASN A 110 1.55 -9.98 -13.47
N LEU A 111 0.47 -9.20 -13.42
CA LEU A 111 -0.65 -9.38 -12.50
C LEU A 111 -1.91 -9.95 -13.20
N SER A 112 -1.80 -10.30 -14.49
CA SER A 112 -2.91 -10.87 -15.27
C SER A 112 -3.40 -12.17 -14.67
N GLY A 113 -4.72 -12.28 -14.49
CA GLY A 113 -5.37 -13.48 -13.93
C GLY A 113 -5.21 -13.67 -12.44
N LYS A 114 -4.47 -12.79 -11.75
CA LYS A 114 -4.32 -12.85 -10.29
C LYS A 114 -5.45 -12.12 -9.58
N THR A 115 -5.73 -12.57 -8.36
CA THR A 115 -6.60 -11.83 -7.44
C THR A 115 -5.79 -10.75 -6.73
N ILE A 116 -6.20 -9.49 -6.89
CA ILE A 116 -5.57 -8.33 -6.28
C ILE A 116 -6.44 -7.84 -5.13
N ILE A 117 -5.88 -7.81 -3.92
CA ILE A 117 -6.56 -7.37 -2.71
C ILE A 117 -5.89 -6.10 -2.19
N PRO A 118 -6.37 -4.92 -2.57
CA PRO A 118 -5.72 -3.67 -2.23
C PRO A 118 -6.08 -3.18 -0.82
N PHE A 119 -5.11 -2.52 -0.18
CA PHE A 119 -5.33 -1.80 1.07
C PHE A 119 -4.52 -0.51 1.13
N CYS A 120 -5.03 0.49 1.81
CA CYS A 120 -4.33 1.76 1.91
C CYS A 120 -4.39 2.39 3.32
N THR A 121 -3.38 3.20 3.58
CA THR A 121 -3.32 4.10 4.73
C THR A 121 -3.49 5.54 4.26
N HIS A 122 -4.25 6.33 4.98
CA HIS A 122 -4.54 7.73 4.65
C HIS A 122 -4.73 8.57 5.92
N GLU A 123 -4.80 9.87 5.79
CA GLU A 123 -5.06 10.77 6.93
C GLU A 123 -6.40 11.52 6.80
N GLY A 124 -7.41 10.86 6.22
CA GLY A 124 -8.78 11.36 6.13
C GLY A 124 -9.39 11.35 4.73
N SER A 125 -8.62 11.05 3.69
CA SER A 125 -9.09 11.02 2.29
C SER A 125 -9.89 9.75 1.92
N GLY A 126 -9.79 8.69 2.73
CA GLY A 126 -10.21 7.37 2.31
C GLY A 126 -9.37 6.87 1.11
N VAL A 127 -9.96 6.00 0.31
CA VAL A 127 -9.33 5.40 -0.89
C VAL A 127 -9.05 6.42 -2.01
N ALA A 128 -9.82 7.51 -2.06
CA ALA A 128 -9.78 8.54 -3.10
C ALA A 128 -9.83 7.94 -4.52
N ASN A 129 -8.90 8.30 -5.42
CA ASN A 129 -8.87 7.79 -6.79
C ASN A 129 -8.17 6.43 -6.94
N SER A 130 -7.59 5.89 -5.87
CA SER A 130 -6.74 4.69 -5.96
C SER A 130 -7.47 3.48 -6.55
N ALA A 131 -8.77 3.30 -6.27
CA ALA A 131 -9.53 2.17 -6.80
C ALA A 131 -9.71 2.25 -8.32
N SER A 132 -9.98 3.44 -8.86
CA SER A 132 -10.10 3.66 -10.30
C SER A 132 -8.76 3.59 -11.00
N ASP A 133 -7.71 4.11 -10.37
CA ASP A 133 -6.36 4.08 -10.92
C ASP A 133 -5.78 2.66 -10.91
N MET A 134 -6.04 1.87 -9.87
CA MET A 134 -5.64 0.45 -9.82
C MET A 134 -6.16 -0.31 -11.05
N LYS A 135 -7.42 -0.09 -11.44
CA LYS A 135 -8.02 -0.74 -12.63
C LYS A 135 -7.32 -0.38 -13.94
N LYS A 136 -6.76 0.84 -14.05
CA LYS A 136 -6.01 1.25 -15.24
C LYS A 136 -4.68 0.49 -15.39
N TYR A 137 -4.01 0.22 -14.26
CA TYR A 137 -2.73 -0.50 -14.26
C TYR A 137 -2.88 -2.02 -14.27
N VAL A 138 -4.01 -2.55 -13.80
CA VAL A 138 -4.27 -3.99 -13.72
C VAL A 138 -5.60 -4.34 -14.42
N PRO A 139 -5.71 -4.09 -15.73
CA PRO A 139 -7.00 -4.23 -16.44
C PRO A 139 -7.50 -5.68 -16.51
N ASN A 140 -6.62 -6.67 -16.42
CA ASN A 140 -6.95 -8.10 -16.50
C ASN A 140 -6.81 -8.82 -15.13
N GLY A 141 -6.72 -8.07 -14.04
CA GLY A 141 -6.71 -8.61 -12.69
C GLY A 141 -8.12 -8.65 -12.10
N ASN A 142 -8.36 -9.61 -11.22
CA ASN A 142 -9.55 -9.63 -10.39
C ASN A 142 -9.29 -8.77 -9.13
N ILE A 143 -9.79 -7.53 -9.12
CA ILE A 143 -9.53 -6.57 -8.03
C ILE A 143 -10.67 -6.62 -7.02
N ALA A 144 -10.35 -7.01 -5.79
CA ALA A 144 -11.27 -7.01 -4.66
C ALA A 144 -11.52 -5.59 -4.10
N ASP A 145 -12.45 -5.49 -3.16
CA ASP A 145 -12.73 -4.23 -2.48
C ASP A 145 -11.55 -3.80 -1.61
N TYR A 146 -11.27 -2.49 -1.62
CA TYR A 146 -10.24 -1.88 -0.79
C TYR A 146 -10.53 -2.02 0.70
N PHE A 147 -9.48 -2.29 1.46
CA PHE A 147 -9.43 -1.92 2.88
C PHE A 147 -8.75 -0.56 3.02
N GLU A 148 -9.31 0.29 3.86
CA GLU A 148 -8.75 1.60 4.14
C GLU A 148 -8.71 1.87 5.65
N ILE A 149 -7.67 2.57 6.10
CA ILE A 149 -7.48 2.91 7.49
C ILE A 149 -6.71 4.23 7.64
N ARG A 150 -7.10 5.03 8.63
CA ARG A 150 -6.29 6.20 9.00
C ARG A 150 -4.94 5.78 9.53
N GLY A 151 -3.88 6.35 8.96
CA GLY A 151 -2.50 5.92 9.18
C GLY A 151 -2.08 5.96 10.65
N TYR A 152 -2.49 6.97 11.41
CA TYR A 152 -2.14 7.07 12.83
C TYR A 152 -2.56 5.84 13.66
N LYS A 153 -3.64 5.15 13.26
CA LYS A 153 -4.09 3.92 13.93
C LYS A 153 -3.12 2.77 13.74
N CYS A 154 -2.35 2.78 12.64
CA CYS A 154 -1.35 1.75 12.39
C CYS A 154 -0.22 1.76 13.41
N GLN A 155 0.04 2.91 14.05
CA GLN A 155 1.09 3.04 15.08
C GLN A 155 0.77 2.29 16.38
N ASN A 156 -0.47 1.83 16.57
CA ASN A 156 -0.88 1.08 17.76
C ASN A 156 -1.91 -0.03 17.45
N ILE A 157 -1.73 -0.77 16.36
CA ILE A 157 -2.67 -1.86 15.99
C ILE A 157 -2.77 -2.90 17.11
N GLU A 158 -1.65 -3.30 17.70
CA GLU A 158 -1.62 -4.34 18.75
C GLU A 158 -2.35 -3.90 20.03
N GLY A 159 -2.52 -2.61 20.27
CA GLY A 159 -3.26 -2.03 21.41
C GLY A 159 -4.70 -1.63 21.10
N ASP A 160 -5.16 -1.76 19.87
CA ASP A 160 -6.49 -1.34 19.42
C ASP A 160 -7.32 -2.50 18.88
N THR A 161 -8.06 -3.16 19.76
CA THR A 161 -8.92 -4.31 19.43
C THR A 161 -9.91 -4.00 18.31
N LYS A 162 -10.49 -2.78 18.28
CA LYS A 162 -11.42 -2.39 17.23
C LYS A 162 -10.76 -2.34 15.85
N THR A 163 -9.54 -1.82 15.80
CA THR A 163 -8.75 -1.81 14.56
C THR A 163 -8.40 -3.23 14.13
N GLN A 164 -7.98 -4.09 15.07
CA GLN A 164 -7.72 -5.51 14.79
C GLN A 164 -8.96 -6.23 14.23
N ASP A 165 -10.11 -6.05 14.86
CA ASP A 165 -11.37 -6.66 14.43
C ASP A 165 -11.75 -6.22 13.00
N ASN A 166 -11.60 -4.95 12.67
CA ASN A 166 -11.88 -4.44 11.33
C ASN A 166 -10.97 -5.08 10.26
N ILE A 167 -9.68 -5.19 10.55
CA ILE A 167 -8.71 -5.83 9.65
C ILE A 167 -9.06 -7.30 9.46
N ASN A 168 -9.31 -8.02 10.57
CA ASN A 168 -9.60 -9.44 10.54
C ASN A 168 -10.90 -9.75 9.79
N GLN A 169 -11.96 -8.96 9.98
CA GLN A 169 -13.22 -9.08 9.24
C GLN A 169 -13.01 -8.89 7.73
N TRP A 170 -12.17 -7.91 7.33
CA TRP A 170 -11.85 -7.73 5.92
C TRP A 170 -11.03 -8.91 5.36
N LEU A 171 -10.06 -9.42 6.10
CA LEU A 171 -9.29 -10.60 5.71
C LEU A 171 -10.19 -11.83 5.55
N ASP A 172 -11.14 -12.04 6.46
CA ASP A 172 -12.05 -13.18 6.40
C ASP A 172 -12.98 -13.12 5.18
N ARG A 173 -13.49 -11.92 4.81
CA ARG A 173 -14.26 -11.75 3.58
C ARG A 173 -13.47 -12.14 2.33
N ASN A 174 -12.17 -11.83 2.31
CA ASN A 174 -11.30 -12.12 1.16
C ASN A 174 -10.77 -13.57 1.11
N LYS A 175 -10.80 -14.32 2.22
CA LYS A 175 -10.47 -15.75 2.24
C LYS A 175 -11.49 -16.61 1.49
N HIS A 176 -12.74 -16.16 1.40
CA HIS A 176 -13.86 -16.89 0.79
C HIS A 176 -14.19 -16.43 -0.65
N SER A 177 -13.45 -15.48 -1.18
CA SER A 177 -13.64 -14.95 -2.55
C SER A 177 -12.86 -15.71 -3.63
N ASN A 178 -12.43 -16.94 -3.32
CA ASN A 178 -11.64 -17.82 -4.19
C ASN A 178 -12.41 -19.10 -4.53
#